data_191305d39b5f167fe3ad47f92bf54287
#
_entry.id   191305d39b5f167fe3ad47f92bf54287
#
_cell.length_a   1.000
_cell.length_b   1.000
_cell.length_c   1.000
_cell.angle_alpha   90.00
_cell.angle_beta   90.00
_cell.angle_gamma   90.00
#
_symmetry.space_group_name_H-M   'P 1'
#
loop_
_entity.id
_entity.type
_entity.pdbx_description
1 polymer ?
#
loop_
_entity_poly.entity_id
_entity_poly.type
_entity_poly.pdbx_seq_one_letter_code
_entity_poly.pdbx_strand_id
1 'polypeptide(L)'
;MNNPKQPLIIRLASKLLNPRGINSPSKLHQVVNNKHILITGASFGIGEETAKHLAKAGAIVFLVARSADKLQAVADDIIQAGGRAFIYPTDLSKPEQAKAIAEQILAEHGYVDIVLNNAGKSIRRSIAMSENRFQDFERTMAINYLGPVQLILALLPSMRARKTGHIINISTWGVKMPAGGRWAAYQASKGAFDTWLRSVSVEIKQDGIATTSIYP
;
A
#
# COMPACT_ATOMS: atom_id res chain seq x y z
N MET A 1 -8.31 -2.72 23.32
CA MET A 1 -8.91 -3.57 24.37
C MET A 1 -7.95 -3.62 25.56
N ASN A 2 -8.30 -2.95 26.66
CA ASN A 2 -7.50 -2.98 27.89
C ASN A 2 -7.87 -4.24 28.67
N ASN A 3 -6.99 -5.23 28.67
CA ASN A 3 -7.13 -6.38 29.56
C ASN A 3 -6.69 -5.97 30.98
N PRO A 4 -7.57 -5.89 31.97
CA PRO A 4 -7.26 -5.41 33.32
C PRO A 4 -6.31 -6.33 34.11
N LYS A 5 -5.98 -7.52 33.61
CA LYS A 5 -5.11 -8.52 34.25
C LYS A 5 -3.63 -8.42 33.86
N GLN A 6 -3.22 -7.45 33.00
CA GLN A 6 -1.81 -7.30 32.67
C GLN A 6 -1.05 -6.46 33.70
N PRO A 7 0.21 -6.82 34.04
CA PRO A 7 1.06 -6.03 34.93
C PRO A 7 1.18 -4.58 34.49
N LEU A 8 1.23 -3.65 35.43
CA LEU A 8 1.29 -2.21 35.19
C LEU A 8 2.44 -1.81 34.26
N ILE A 9 3.59 -2.47 34.36
CA ILE A 9 4.77 -2.26 33.51
C ILE A 9 4.46 -2.60 32.04
N ILE A 10 3.75 -3.70 31.78
CA ILE A 10 3.37 -4.09 30.42
C ILE A 10 2.35 -3.09 29.83
N ARG A 11 1.44 -2.58 30.64
CA ARG A 11 0.47 -1.54 30.23
C ARG A 11 1.14 -0.20 29.96
N LEU A 12 2.16 0.18 30.73
CA LEU A 12 2.96 1.38 30.49
C LEU A 12 3.85 1.23 29.24
N ALA A 13 4.52 0.10 29.10
CA ALA A 13 5.34 -0.19 27.93
C ALA A 13 4.49 -0.24 26.63
N SER A 14 3.30 -0.86 26.68
CA SER A 14 2.40 -0.88 25.52
C SER A 14 1.86 0.51 25.15
N LYS A 15 1.65 1.41 26.13
CA LYS A 15 1.27 2.81 25.86
C LYS A 15 2.40 3.64 25.27
N LEU A 16 3.65 3.33 25.62
CA LEU A 16 4.85 4.01 25.10
C LEU A 16 5.24 3.48 23.71
N LEU A 17 5.07 2.19 23.47
CA LEU A 17 5.46 1.51 22.24
C LEU A 17 4.37 1.51 21.16
N ASN A 18 3.09 1.65 21.53
CA ASN A 18 2.03 1.87 20.58
C ASN A 18 1.86 3.37 20.33
N PRO A 19 2.24 3.88 19.16
CA PRO A 19 1.92 5.25 18.81
C PRO A 19 0.41 5.42 18.96
N ARG A 20 -0.02 6.45 19.69
CA ARG A 20 -1.43 6.80 19.80
C ARG A 20 -1.92 7.05 18.39
N GLY A 21 -2.70 6.12 17.84
CA GLY A 21 -3.39 6.35 16.60
C GLY A 21 -4.14 7.65 16.70
N ILE A 22 -3.98 8.53 15.73
CA ILE A 22 -4.80 9.75 15.64
C ILE A 22 -6.20 9.28 15.23
N ASN A 23 -6.94 8.72 16.17
CA ASN A 23 -8.34 8.32 15.99
C ASN A 23 -9.24 9.56 16.08
N SER A 24 -9.07 10.45 15.12
CA SER A 24 -10.01 11.54 14.92
C SER A 24 -10.68 11.37 13.55
N PRO A 25 -11.87 10.76 13.50
CA PRO A 25 -12.62 10.61 12.26
C PRO A 25 -12.82 11.93 11.52
N SER A 26 -12.99 13.03 12.25
CA SER A 26 -13.13 14.37 11.68
C SER A 26 -11.86 14.86 10.98
N LYS A 27 -10.67 14.61 11.55
CA LYS A 27 -9.40 14.95 10.91
C LYS A 27 -9.15 14.11 9.67
N LEU A 28 -9.45 12.81 9.72
CA LEU A 28 -9.34 11.94 8.56
C LEU A 28 -10.25 12.43 7.44
N HIS A 29 -11.52 12.71 7.75
CA HIS A 29 -12.47 13.26 6.78
C HIS A 29 -11.94 14.56 6.14
N GLN A 30 -11.43 15.51 6.92
CA GLN A 30 -10.87 16.76 6.38
C GLN A 30 -9.75 16.54 5.36
N VAL A 31 -8.93 15.50 5.55
CA VAL A 31 -7.77 15.24 4.69
C VAL A 31 -8.16 14.44 3.44
N VAL A 32 -9.08 13.49 3.56
CA VAL A 32 -9.34 12.51 2.48
C VAL A 32 -10.68 12.70 1.78
N ASN A 33 -11.55 13.58 2.26
CA ASN A 33 -12.87 13.81 1.64
C ASN A 33 -12.74 14.23 0.17
N ASN A 34 -13.45 13.52 -0.71
CA ASN A 34 -13.39 13.67 -2.17
C ASN A 34 -12.00 13.43 -2.80
N LYS A 35 -11.04 12.85 -2.07
CA LYS A 35 -9.75 12.45 -2.64
C LYS A 35 -9.88 11.14 -3.41
N HIS A 36 -9.21 11.06 -4.56
CA HIS A 36 -9.03 9.86 -5.35
C HIS A 36 -7.86 9.06 -4.78
N ILE A 37 -8.15 7.91 -4.18
CA ILE A 37 -7.15 7.08 -3.49
C ILE A 37 -7.07 5.71 -4.13
N LEU A 38 -5.92 5.41 -4.75
CA LEU A 38 -5.62 4.10 -5.31
C LEU A 38 -5.01 3.22 -4.22
N ILE A 39 -5.60 2.03 -4.02
CA ILE A 39 -5.16 1.09 -2.98
C ILE A 39 -4.82 -0.24 -3.65
N THR A 40 -3.54 -0.62 -3.61
CA THR A 40 -3.11 -1.92 -4.11
C THR A 40 -3.22 -3.00 -3.04
N GLY A 41 -3.56 -4.23 -3.44
CA GLY A 41 -3.82 -5.33 -2.49
C GLY A 41 -5.07 -5.11 -1.66
N ALA A 42 -6.10 -4.49 -2.24
CA ALA A 42 -7.33 -4.08 -1.55
C ALA A 42 -8.34 -5.22 -1.31
N SER A 43 -8.06 -6.46 -1.73
CA SER A 43 -9.01 -7.58 -1.67
C SER A 43 -9.07 -8.32 -0.34
N PHE A 44 -8.19 -8.03 0.62
CA PHE A 44 -8.19 -8.59 1.98
C PHE A 44 -7.24 -7.85 2.92
N GLY A 45 -7.42 -8.04 4.24
CA GLY A 45 -6.49 -7.60 5.29
C GLY A 45 -6.30 -6.09 5.35
N ILE A 46 -5.04 -5.62 5.45
CA ILE A 46 -4.73 -4.19 5.65
C ILE A 46 -5.31 -3.32 4.53
N GLY A 47 -5.21 -3.79 3.27
CA GLY A 47 -5.72 -3.03 2.12
C GLY A 47 -7.23 -2.87 2.13
N GLU A 48 -7.97 -3.95 2.41
CA GLU A 48 -9.42 -3.95 2.53
C GLU A 48 -9.90 -3.03 3.66
N GLU A 49 -9.37 -3.23 4.88
CA GLU A 49 -9.75 -2.43 6.04
C GLU A 49 -9.45 -0.94 5.84
N THR A 50 -8.30 -0.63 5.24
CA THR A 50 -7.92 0.75 4.92
C THR A 50 -8.89 1.35 3.89
N ALA A 51 -9.27 0.59 2.86
CA ALA A 51 -10.23 1.04 1.86
C ALA A 51 -11.58 1.40 2.48
N LYS A 52 -12.13 0.52 3.33
CA LYS A 52 -13.39 0.74 4.05
C LYS A 52 -13.32 2.00 4.94
N HIS A 53 -12.22 2.17 5.68
CA HIS A 53 -12.03 3.34 6.55
C HIS A 53 -11.89 4.65 5.77
N LEU A 54 -11.15 4.66 4.66
CA LEU A 54 -10.98 5.84 3.82
C LEU A 54 -12.27 6.22 3.10
N ALA A 55 -13.00 5.24 2.55
CA ALA A 55 -14.30 5.46 1.92
C ALA A 55 -15.32 6.01 2.91
N LYS A 56 -15.38 5.47 4.14
CA LYS A 56 -16.21 5.99 5.24
C LYS A 56 -15.87 7.44 5.60
N ALA A 57 -14.60 7.83 5.43
CA ALA A 57 -14.15 9.21 5.63
C ALA A 57 -14.35 10.11 4.38
N GLY A 58 -15.10 9.65 3.37
CA GLY A 58 -15.49 10.43 2.19
C GLY A 58 -14.55 10.33 0.99
N ALA A 59 -13.52 9.48 1.04
CA ALA A 59 -12.66 9.24 -0.12
C ALA A 59 -13.38 8.48 -1.24
N ILE A 60 -12.89 8.65 -2.47
CA ILE A 60 -13.20 7.82 -3.62
C ILE A 60 -12.07 6.81 -3.76
N VAL A 61 -12.34 5.52 -3.56
CA VAL A 61 -11.29 4.51 -3.51
C VAL A 61 -11.26 3.67 -4.79
N PHE A 62 -10.06 3.51 -5.36
CA PHE A 62 -9.77 2.64 -6.48
C PHE A 62 -9.10 1.38 -5.96
N LEU A 63 -9.83 0.26 -6.01
CA LEU A 63 -9.43 -1.01 -5.39
C LEU A 63 -8.71 -1.87 -6.43
N VAL A 64 -7.41 -2.09 -6.26
CA VAL A 64 -6.57 -2.85 -7.19
C VAL A 64 -6.11 -4.15 -6.55
N ALA A 65 -6.47 -5.30 -7.11
CA ALA A 65 -5.98 -6.63 -6.76
C ALA A 65 -6.33 -7.64 -7.86
N ARG A 66 -5.85 -8.89 -7.77
CA ARG A 66 -6.08 -9.91 -8.82
C ARG A 66 -7.50 -10.49 -8.83
N SER A 67 -8.11 -10.66 -7.65
CA SER A 67 -9.38 -11.38 -7.50
C SER A 67 -10.54 -10.41 -7.67
N ALA A 68 -11.20 -10.45 -8.82
CA ALA A 68 -12.36 -9.62 -9.12
C ALA A 68 -13.49 -9.82 -8.09
N ASP A 69 -13.82 -11.08 -7.77
CA ASP A 69 -14.91 -11.40 -6.85
C ASP A 69 -14.69 -10.83 -5.44
N LYS A 70 -13.43 -10.90 -4.95
CA LYS A 70 -13.08 -10.33 -3.65
C LYS A 70 -13.09 -8.80 -3.66
N LEU A 71 -12.63 -8.19 -4.75
CA LEU A 71 -12.72 -6.74 -4.91
C LEU A 71 -14.17 -6.27 -4.96
N GLN A 72 -15.03 -7.03 -5.66
CA GLN A 72 -16.46 -6.72 -5.74
C GLN A 72 -17.11 -6.77 -4.35
N ALA A 73 -16.84 -7.80 -3.56
CA ALA A 73 -17.36 -7.90 -2.20
C ALA A 73 -16.94 -6.69 -1.33
N VAL A 74 -15.67 -6.26 -1.42
CA VAL A 74 -15.20 -5.07 -0.69
C VAL A 74 -15.87 -3.78 -1.21
N ALA A 75 -16.06 -3.66 -2.52
CA ALA A 75 -16.74 -2.51 -3.11
C ALA A 75 -18.21 -2.46 -2.69
N ASP A 76 -18.91 -3.60 -2.70
CA ASP A 76 -20.30 -3.70 -2.27
C ASP A 76 -20.47 -3.28 -0.81
N ASP A 77 -19.59 -3.74 0.10
CA ASP A 77 -19.58 -3.33 1.50
C ASP A 77 -19.41 -1.80 1.64
N ILE A 78 -18.49 -1.23 0.84
CA ILE A 78 -18.22 0.22 0.85
C ILE A 78 -19.45 1.00 0.33
N ILE A 79 -20.03 0.58 -0.78
CA ILE A 79 -21.18 1.23 -1.41
C ILE A 79 -22.42 1.12 -0.51
N GLN A 80 -22.64 -0.03 0.10
CA GLN A 80 -23.72 -0.27 1.05
C GLN A 80 -23.61 0.63 2.30
N ALA A 81 -22.36 0.94 2.71
CA ALA A 81 -22.09 1.89 3.78
C ALA A 81 -22.15 3.38 3.34
N GLY A 82 -22.57 3.67 2.08
CA GLY A 82 -22.67 5.02 1.53
C GLY A 82 -21.36 5.61 1.00
N GLY A 83 -20.30 4.80 0.87
CA GLY A 83 -19.02 5.19 0.29
C GLY A 83 -18.96 5.07 -1.24
N ARG A 84 -17.80 5.40 -1.82
CA ARG A 84 -17.55 5.34 -3.27
C ARG A 84 -16.35 4.47 -3.55
N ALA A 85 -16.52 3.37 -4.31
CA ALA A 85 -15.48 2.43 -4.66
C ALA A 85 -15.56 2.00 -6.13
N PHE A 86 -14.42 1.82 -6.78
CA PHE A 86 -14.26 1.28 -8.12
C PHE A 86 -13.26 0.14 -8.09
N ILE A 87 -13.54 -0.95 -8.80
CA ILE A 87 -12.68 -2.13 -8.79
C ILE A 87 -11.84 -2.20 -10.06
N TYR A 88 -10.59 -2.62 -9.91
CA TYR A 88 -9.62 -2.78 -10.99
C TYR A 88 -8.88 -4.12 -10.83
N PRO A 89 -9.46 -5.23 -11.33
CA PRO A 89 -8.82 -6.54 -11.28
C PRO A 89 -7.52 -6.54 -12.09
N THR A 90 -6.36 -6.66 -11.41
CA THR A 90 -5.04 -6.50 -12.04
C THR A 90 -3.99 -7.35 -11.34
N ASP A 91 -3.16 -8.04 -12.10
CA ASP A 91 -1.98 -8.72 -11.59
C ASP A 91 -0.76 -7.77 -11.61
N LEU A 92 -0.50 -7.14 -10.49
CA LEU A 92 0.64 -6.22 -10.33
C LEU A 92 2.02 -6.91 -10.37
N SER A 93 2.09 -8.24 -10.43
CA SER A 93 3.35 -8.94 -10.74
C SER A 93 3.74 -8.84 -12.21
N LYS A 94 2.87 -8.27 -13.04
CA LYS A 94 3.08 -8.00 -14.46
C LYS A 94 3.18 -6.48 -14.65
N PRO A 95 4.40 -5.93 -14.83
CA PRO A 95 4.59 -4.47 -14.91
C PRO A 95 3.76 -3.79 -16.01
N GLU A 96 3.54 -4.48 -17.14
CA GLU A 96 2.71 -3.98 -18.23
C GLU A 96 1.24 -3.81 -17.81
N GLN A 97 0.69 -4.71 -16.98
CA GLN A 97 -0.65 -4.56 -16.43
C GLN A 97 -0.71 -3.44 -15.39
N ALA A 98 0.35 -3.27 -14.59
CA ALA A 98 0.44 -2.18 -13.62
C ALA A 98 0.45 -0.81 -14.32
N LYS A 99 1.11 -0.69 -15.48
CA LYS A 99 1.07 0.51 -16.31
C LYS A 99 -0.33 0.73 -16.90
N ALA A 100 -0.88 -0.29 -17.54
CA ALA A 100 -2.18 -0.20 -18.21
C ALA A 100 -3.31 0.22 -17.25
N ILE A 101 -3.32 -0.33 -16.01
CA ILE A 101 -4.35 0.05 -15.05
C ILE A 101 -4.20 1.47 -14.53
N ALA A 102 -2.97 1.99 -14.38
CA ALA A 102 -2.74 3.39 -14.05
C ALA A 102 -3.28 4.32 -15.14
N GLU A 103 -3.00 4.00 -16.40
CA GLU A 103 -3.48 4.75 -17.56
C GLU A 103 -5.01 4.71 -17.67
N GLN A 104 -5.63 3.54 -17.43
CA GLN A 104 -7.09 3.39 -17.40
C GLN A 104 -7.72 4.26 -16.31
N ILE A 105 -7.22 4.21 -15.09
CA ILE A 105 -7.74 5.03 -13.97
C ILE A 105 -7.62 6.52 -14.28
N LEU A 106 -6.50 6.94 -14.88
CA LEU A 106 -6.32 8.34 -15.29
C LEU A 106 -7.29 8.74 -16.40
N ALA A 107 -7.57 7.86 -17.36
CA ALA A 107 -8.54 8.13 -18.43
C ALA A 107 -9.97 8.24 -17.91
N GLU A 108 -10.37 7.39 -16.96
CA GLU A 108 -11.71 7.34 -16.40
C GLU A 108 -11.98 8.43 -15.36
N HIS A 109 -10.97 8.79 -14.53
CA HIS A 109 -11.15 9.66 -13.36
C HIS A 109 -10.28 10.92 -13.40
N GLY A 110 -9.41 11.06 -14.38
CA GLY A 110 -8.57 12.24 -14.58
C GLY A 110 -7.28 12.23 -13.73
N TYR A 111 -7.35 11.82 -12.49
CA TYR A 111 -6.21 11.87 -11.59
C TYR A 111 -6.32 10.92 -10.38
N VAL A 112 -5.17 10.72 -9.71
CA VAL A 112 -5.07 10.07 -8.40
C VAL A 112 -4.37 11.03 -7.45
N ASP A 113 -4.96 11.26 -6.27
CA ASP A 113 -4.35 12.11 -5.23
C ASP A 113 -3.37 11.33 -4.35
N ILE A 114 -3.76 10.10 -3.97
CA ILE A 114 -2.99 9.27 -3.03
C ILE A 114 -2.86 7.86 -3.59
N VAL A 115 -1.65 7.33 -3.60
CA VAL A 115 -1.38 5.91 -3.87
C VAL A 115 -1.00 5.22 -2.58
N LEU A 116 -1.79 4.24 -2.16
CA LEU A 116 -1.43 3.32 -1.09
C LEU A 116 -0.86 2.03 -1.70
N ASN A 117 0.49 1.95 -1.76
CA ASN A 117 1.21 0.76 -2.20
C ASN A 117 1.25 -0.25 -1.05
N ASN A 118 0.23 -1.11 -1.01
CA ASN A 118 0.06 -2.14 0.01
C ASN A 118 0.22 -3.56 -0.55
N ALA A 119 -0.05 -3.77 -1.83
CA ALA A 119 0.12 -5.09 -2.45
C ALA A 119 1.51 -5.67 -2.17
N GLY A 120 1.56 -6.94 -1.83
CA GLY A 120 2.82 -7.60 -1.59
C GLY A 120 2.67 -9.09 -1.34
N LYS A 121 3.77 -9.81 -1.54
CA LYS A 121 3.87 -11.24 -1.26
C LYS A 121 5.06 -11.49 -0.33
N SER A 122 4.77 -12.17 0.78
CA SER A 122 5.78 -12.62 1.73
C SER A 122 6.06 -14.11 1.50
N ILE A 123 7.33 -14.45 1.34
CA ILE A 123 7.80 -15.84 1.27
C ILE A 123 8.82 -16.05 2.38
N ARG A 124 8.51 -16.98 3.29
CA ARG A 124 9.41 -17.43 4.36
C ARG A 124 9.98 -18.79 4.00
N ARG A 125 11.25 -18.86 3.59
CA ARG A 125 11.93 -20.08 3.16
C ARG A 125 13.42 -20.02 3.48
N SER A 126 14.01 -21.15 3.97
CA SER A 126 15.47 -21.24 4.16
C SER A 126 16.17 -21.23 2.81
N ILE A 127 17.44 -20.82 2.79
CA ILE A 127 18.21 -20.80 1.55
C ILE A 127 18.38 -22.21 0.98
N ALA A 128 18.63 -23.20 1.81
CA ALA A 128 18.73 -24.61 1.39
C ALA A 128 17.46 -25.13 0.67
N MET A 129 16.25 -24.66 1.10
CA MET A 129 14.99 -24.98 0.42
C MET A 129 14.72 -24.10 -0.80
N SER A 130 15.56 -23.11 -1.06
CA SER A 130 15.39 -22.15 -2.17
C SER A 130 16.32 -22.45 -3.36
N GLU A 131 17.28 -23.38 -3.22
CA GLU A 131 18.29 -23.67 -4.24
C GLU A 131 17.71 -23.97 -5.63
N ASN A 132 16.58 -24.68 -5.68
CA ASN A 132 15.87 -24.99 -6.92
C ASN A 132 14.58 -24.19 -7.09
N ARG A 133 14.48 -23.00 -6.48
CA ARG A 133 13.26 -22.18 -6.45
C ARG A 133 13.53 -20.70 -6.74
N PHE A 134 14.33 -20.44 -7.74
CA PHE A 134 14.66 -19.07 -8.16
C PHE A 134 13.39 -18.24 -8.48
N GLN A 135 12.35 -18.90 -8.97
CA GLN A 135 11.04 -18.29 -9.23
C GLN A 135 10.39 -17.61 -8.00
N ASP A 136 10.78 -17.98 -6.77
CA ASP A 136 10.28 -17.30 -5.57
C ASP A 136 10.89 -15.88 -5.43
N PHE A 137 12.14 -15.70 -5.86
CA PHE A 137 12.80 -14.39 -5.92
C PHE A 137 12.20 -13.54 -7.04
N GLU A 138 12.03 -14.09 -8.24
CA GLU A 138 11.39 -13.38 -9.36
C GLU A 138 9.98 -12.91 -9.00
N ARG A 139 9.15 -13.79 -8.42
CA ARG A 139 7.78 -13.46 -8.03
C ARG A 139 7.71 -12.37 -6.96
N THR A 140 8.59 -12.40 -5.96
CA THR A 140 8.61 -11.35 -4.93
C THR A 140 9.12 -10.04 -5.47
N MET A 141 10.14 -10.05 -6.32
CA MET A 141 10.62 -8.84 -7.00
C MET A 141 9.55 -8.26 -7.92
N ALA A 142 8.85 -9.08 -8.68
CA ALA A 142 7.80 -8.63 -9.57
C ALA A 142 6.68 -7.88 -8.82
N ILE A 143 6.11 -8.51 -7.77
CA ILE A 143 4.94 -7.95 -7.06
C ILE A 143 5.33 -6.87 -6.03
N ASN A 144 6.49 -6.96 -5.36
CA ASN A 144 6.87 -6.04 -4.29
C ASN A 144 7.70 -4.85 -4.80
N TYR A 145 8.26 -4.92 -6.02
CA TYR A 145 9.13 -3.89 -6.57
C TYR A 145 8.74 -3.46 -7.98
N LEU A 146 8.88 -4.33 -9.00
CA LEU A 146 8.77 -3.92 -10.41
C LEU A 146 7.36 -3.40 -10.76
N GLY A 147 6.31 -4.12 -10.37
CA GLY A 147 4.93 -3.69 -10.61
C GLY A 147 4.58 -2.37 -9.92
N PRO A 148 4.83 -2.21 -8.60
CA PRO A 148 4.64 -0.94 -7.92
C PRO A 148 5.44 0.24 -8.51
N VAL A 149 6.69 0.01 -8.92
CA VAL A 149 7.50 1.03 -9.61
C VAL A 149 6.81 1.45 -10.90
N GLN A 150 6.39 0.49 -11.73
CA GLN A 150 5.74 0.78 -13.01
C GLN A 150 4.40 1.52 -12.83
N LEU A 151 3.59 1.12 -11.84
CA LEU A 151 2.34 1.79 -11.48
C LEU A 151 2.59 3.27 -11.13
N ILE A 152 3.56 3.52 -10.24
CA ILE A 152 3.86 4.88 -9.80
C ILE A 152 4.44 5.72 -10.93
N LEU A 153 5.35 5.18 -11.74
CA LEU A 153 5.92 5.89 -12.89
C LEU A 153 4.83 6.32 -13.89
N ALA A 154 3.78 5.52 -14.07
CA ALA A 154 2.65 5.89 -14.94
C ALA A 154 1.76 6.99 -14.33
N LEU A 155 1.65 7.08 -13.00
CA LEU A 155 0.85 8.10 -12.30
C LEU A 155 1.60 9.43 -12.09
N LEU A 156 2.93 9.39 -12.00
CA LEU A 156 3.76 10.56 -11.69
C LEU A 156 3.55 11.76 -12.63
N PRO A 157 3.43 11.62 -13.96
CA PRO A 157 3.20 12.76 -14.84
C PRO A 157 1.96 13.58 -14.47
N SER A 158 0.84 12.91 -14.15
CA SER A 158 -0.39 13.56 -13.70
C SER A 158 -0.21 14.28 -12.35
N MET A 159 0.48 13.64 -11.40
CA MET A 159 0.76 14.25 -10.10
C MET A 159 1.67 15.49 -10.24
N ARG A 160 2.71 15.41 -11.07
CA ARG A 160 3.62 16.53 -11.37
C ARG A 160 2.91 17.71 -12.01
N ALA A 161 2.07 17.46 -13.02
CA ALA A 161 1.30 18.51 -13.69
C ALA A 161 0.37 19.26 -12.71
N ARG A 162 -0.19 18.55 -11.74
CA ARG A 162 -1.06 19.10 -10.69
C ARG A 162 -0.30 19.67 -9.48
N LYS A 163 1.02 19.45 -9.41
CA LYS A 163 1.89 19.80 -8.27
C LYS A 163 1.35 19.30 -6.92
N THR A 164 0.75 18.13 -6.94
CA THR A 164 0.19 17.51 -5.74
C THR A 164 0.10 16.00 -5.92
N GLY A 165 0.40 15.27 -4.85
CA GLY A 165 0.29 13.81 -4.79
C GLY A 165 0.84 13.28 -3.46
N HIS A 166 0.46 12.07 -3.10
CA HIS A 166 1.04 11.41 -1.94
C HIS A 166 1.20 9.91 -2.22
N ILE A 167 2.42 9.40 -2.12
CA ILE A 167 2.73 7.98 -2.26
C ILE A 167 3.00 7.40 -0.87
N ILE A 168 2.11 6.52 -0.42
CA ILE A 168 2.21 5.83 0.86
C ILE A 168 2.60 4.38 0.60
N ASN A 169 3.72 3.94 1.17
CA ASN A 169 4.24 2.59 1.03
C ASN A 169 4.07 1.79 2.31
N ILE A 170 3.36 0.67 2.25
CA ILE A 170 3.34 -0.33 3.31
C ILE A 170 4.55 -1.24 3.13
N SER A 171 5.62 -0.91 3.85
CA SER A 171 6.87 -1.65 3.84
C SER A 171 6.83 -2.81 4.84
N THR A 172 7.90 -3.05 5.56
CA THR A 172 8.00 -4.03 6.63
C THR A 172 9.10 -3.63 7.61
N TRP A 173 8.89 -3.91 8.86
CA TRP A 173 9.91 -3.76 9.90
C TRP A 173 11.25 -4.44 9.54
N GLY A 174 11.19 -5.58 8.84
CA GLY A 174 12.37 -6.31 8.39
C GLY A 174 13.33 -5.51 7.48
N VAL A 175 12.91 -4.41 6.88
CA VAL A 175 13.79 -3.51 6.09
C VAL A 175 14.64 -2.61 7.00
N LYS A 176 14.22 -2.39 8.24
CA LYS A 176 14.91 -1.51 9.21
C LYS A 176 15.80 -2.28 10.19
N MET A 177 15.63 -3.60 10.27
CA MET A 177 16.39 -4.47 11.17
C MET A 177 17.54 -5.19 10.46
N PRO A 178 18.51 -5.74 11.20
CA PRO A 178 19.44 -6.70 10.65
C PRO A 178 18.71 -7.85 9.95
N ALA A 179 19.25 -8.32 8.82
CA ALA A 179 18.60 -9.35 8.01
C ALA A 179 18.33 -10.62 8.81
N GLY A 180 17.08 -11.04 8.84
CA GLY A 180 16.65 -12.29 9.48
C GLY A 180 16.73 -13.47 8.52
N GLY A 181 17.08 -14.66 9.03
CA GLY A 181 17.08 -15.90 8.25
C GLY A 181 15.70 -16.23 7.68
N ARG A 182 15.66 -16.93 6.54
CA ARG A 182 14.46 -17.39 5.82
C ARG A 182 13.63 -16.31 5.10
N TRP A 183 14.00 -15.02 5.16
CA TRP A 183 13.24 -13.93 4.56
C TRP A 183 13.96 -13.29 3.36
N ALA A 184 15.00 -13.95 2.80
CA ALA A 184 15.88 -13.37 1.79
C ALA A 184 15.12 -12.75 0.62
N ALA A 185 14.23 -13.50 -0.05
CA ALA A 185 13.45 -12.99 -1.19
C ALA A 185 12.52 -11.83 -0.80
N TYR A 186 11.84 -11.95 0.35
CA TYR A 186 10.91 -10.94 0.82
C TYR A 186 11.61 -9.63 1.23
N GLN A 187 12.63 -9.73 2.09
CA GLN A 187 13.36 -8.54 2.57
C GLN A 187 14.09 -7.83 1.43
N ALA A 188 14.72 -8.58 0.51
CA ALA A 188 15.37 -8.00 -0.65
C ALA A 188 14.36 -7.20 -1.52
N SER A 189 13.19 -7.78 -1.81
CA SER A 189 12.19 -7.12 -2.66
C SER A 189 11.54 -5.90 -1.99
N LYS A 190 11.23 -5.97 -0.69
CA LYS A 190 10.70 -4.81 0.07
C LYS A 190 11.78 -3.74 0.27
N GLY A 191 13.03 -4.15 0.51
CA GLY A 191 14.18 -3.23 0.61
C GLY A 191 14.48 -2.51 -0.70
N ALA A 192 14.36 -3.19 -1.83
CA ALA A 192 14.50 -2.58 -3.15
C ALA A 192 13.50 -1.44 -3.34
N PHE A 193 12.21 -1.68 -3.06
CA PHE A 193 11.20 -0.63 -3.19
C PHE A 193 11.40 0.51 -2.18
N ASP A 194 11.73 0.20 -0.92
CA ASP A 194 11.99 1.22 0.10
C ASP A 194 13.16 2.14 -0.28
N THR A 195 14.24 1.57 -0.82
CA THR A 195 15.40 2.33 -1.31
C THR A 195 15.05 3.17 -2.52
N TRP A 196 14.34 2.59 -3.50
CA TRP A 196 13.87 3.30 -4.68
C TRP A 196 12.98 4.49 -4.31
N LEU A 197 11.98 4.28 -3.44
CA LEU A 197 11.06 5.35 -3.04
C LEU A 197 11.78 6.48 -2.29
N ARG A 198 12.77 6.16 -1.45
CA ARG A 198 13.60 7.18 -0.77
C ARG A 198 14.39 8.02 -1.77
N SER A 199 14.98 7.39 -2.81
CA SER A 199 15.68 8.12 -3.85
C SER A 199 14.73 9.03 -4.64
N VAL A 200 13.63 8.48 -5.14
CA VAL A 200 12.62 9.21 -5.90
C VAL A 200 12.01 10.36 -5.08
N SER A 201 11.82 10.17 -3.78
CA SER A 201 11.25 11.19 -2.90
C SER A 201 12.01 12.51 -2.89
N VAL A 202 13.33 12.46 -3.05
CA VAL A 202 14.18 13.66 -3.12
C VAL A 202 13.87 14.47 -4.39
N GLU A 203 13.65 13.76 -5.51
CA GLU A 203 13.39 14.39 -6.81
C GLU A 203 11.98 14.96 -6.89
N ILE A 204 10.95 14.20 -6.47
CA ILE A 204 9.55 14.58 -6.65
C ILE A 204 9.03 15.56 -5.59
N LYS A 205 9.78 15.80 -4.53
CA LYS A 205 9.40 16.76 -3.47
C LYS A 205 9.21 18.17 -4.02
N GLN A 206 10.05 18.61 -4.93
CA GLN A 206 9.92 19.91 -5.60
C GLN A 206 8.67 20.00 -6.49
N ASP A 207 8.12 18.87 -6.91
CA ASP A 207 6.89 18.77 -7.69
C ASP A 207 5.62 18.77 -6.78
N GLY A 208 5.76 18.99 -5.47
CA GLY A 208 4.68 18.99 -4.49
C GLY A 208 4.15 17.59 -4.14
N ILE A 209 4.91 16.53 -4.43
CA ILE A 209 4.53 15.14 -4.17
C ILE A 209 5.19 14.66 -2.88
N ALA A 210 4.35 14.24 -1.92
CA ALA A 210 4.81 13.67 -0.65
C ALA A 210 5.02 12.16 -0.75
N THR A 211 5.91 11.63 0.08
CA THR A 211 6.09 10.17 0.26
C THR A 211 6.09 9.81 1.73
N THR A 212 5.54 8.64 2.06
CA THR A 212 5.53 8.08 3.42
C THR A 212 5.74 6.58 3.36
N SER A 213 6.67 6.04 4.15
CA SER A 213 6.79 4.59 4.35
C SER A 213 6.36 4.20 5.76
N ILE A 214 5.49 3.19 5.85
CA ILE A 214 4.97 2.61 7.09
C ILE A 214 5.59 1.21 7.24
N TYR A 215 6.08 0.89 8.42
CA TYR A 215 6.80 -0.36 8.72
C TYR A 215 6.06 -1.14 9.82
N PRO A 216 4.98 -1.85 9.46
CA PRO A 216 4.23 -2.69 10.39
C PRO A 216 5.01 -3.95 10.78
#